data_3903ce5872cc6d61dc4840cffaaba127
#
_entry.id   3903ce5872cc6d61dc4840cffaaba127
#
_cell.length_a   1.000
_cell.length_b   1.000
_cell.length_c   1.000
_cell.angle_alpha   90.00
_cell.angle_beta   90.00
_cell.angle_gamma   90.00
#
_symmetry.space_group_name_H-M   'P 1'
#
loop_
_entity.id
_entity.type
_entity.pdbx_description
1 polymer ?
#
loop_
_entity_poly.entity_id
_entity_poly.type
_entity_poly.pdbx_seq_one_letter_code
_entity_poly.pdbx_strand_id
1 'polypeptide(L)'
;MVKLKVIVVTNHGFYPAELSKFQLLRSLPNLTRIRLEKVSIPSLCNTIVLLRSLKKLSLFMCNIDQAFGNSTIQVSDSLPNLMEINIDYCNDLMELPGWLCEVLPLKKLRITNCHKLPLLPERIGNLTNLEVLRLKSCTELSELPESIKSLHKLSILDISDCLSICKLPKHIGKLHSLTEFHMKECLRLRNQLPQSITELQQLKLVVCDEERAKLWEPFKELLSNLKVKVAKKDINLNWLPK
;
A
#
# COMPACT_ATOMS: atom_id res chain seq x y z
N MET A 1 5.09 -31.59 -17.32
CA MET A 1 5.44 -30.23 -16.81
C MET A 1 4.22 -29.61 -16.17
N VAL A 2 4.30 -29.23 -14.90
CA VAL A 2 3.18 -28.66 -14.17
C VAL A 2 2.93 -27.23 -14.71
N LYS A 3 1.74 -27.00 -15.29
CA LYS A 3 1.32 -25.70 -15.83
C LYS A 3 0.65 -24.81 -14.76
N LEU A 4 0.96 -25.02 -13.47
CA LEU A 4 0.32 -24.30 -12.39
C LEU A 4 0.71 -22.82 -12.45
N LYS A 5 -0.29 -21.94 -12.56
CA LYS A 5 -0.12 -20.47 -12.66
C LYS A 5 -0.56 -19.72 -11.41
N VAL A 6 -1.45 -20.31 -10.62
CA VAL A 6 -2.07 -19.66 -9.47
C VAL A 6 -2.07 -20.60 -8.30
N ILE A 7 -1.64 -20.13 -7.15
CA ILE A 7 -1.77 -20.82 -5.86
C ILE A 7 -2.57 -19.93 -4.91
N VAL A 8 -3.56 -20.56 -4.25
CA VAL A 8 -4.29 -19.99 -3.13
C VAL A 8 -4.13 -20.96 -1.97
N VAL A 9 -3.60 -20.47 -0.86
CA VAL A 9 -3.52 -21.25 0.39
C VAL A 9 -4.31 -20.50 1.44
N THR A 10 -5.35 -21.15 1.97
CA THR A 10 -6.22 -20.60 3.01
C THR A 10 -6.20 -21.54 4.21
N ASN A 11 -5.85 -21.00 5.37
CA ASN A 11 -6.02 -21.70 6.63
C ASN A 11 -7.40 -21.36 7.21
N HIS A 12 -8.21 -22.38 7.46
CA HIS A 12 -9.55 -22.25 8.06
C HIS A 12 -9.54 -22.29 9.59
N GLY A 13 -8.37 -22.45 10.21
CA GLY A 13 -8.20 -22.41 11.67
C GLY A 13 -8.35 -20.98 12.24
N PHE A 14 -8.45 -20.91 13.57
CA PHE A 14 -8.55 -19.63 14.29
C PHE A 14 -7.23 -18.85 14.27
N TYR A 15 -6.09 -19.52 14.27
CA TYR A 15 -4.75 -18.94 14.30
C TYR A 15 -4.01 -19.20 12.99
N PRO A 16 -3.09 -18.31 12.57
CA PRO A 16 -2.25 -18.55 11.42
C PRO A 16 -1.45 -19.86 11.55
N ALA A 17 -1.54 -20.72 10.54
CA ALA A 17 -0.75 -21.95 10.49
C ALA A 17 0.60 -21.68 9.83
N GLU A 18 1.67 -22.26 10.38
CA GLU A 18 3.02 -22.10 9.79
C GLU A 18 3.15 -22.77 8.43
N LEU A 19 3.60 -22.02 7.44
CA LEU A 19 3.88 -22.52 6.10
C LEU A 19 5.37 -22.85 5.95
N SER A 20 5.82 -23.88 6.66
CA SER A 20 7.22 -24.29 6.79
C SER A 20 7.90 -24.71 5.48
N LYS A 21 7.12 -25.21 4.50
CA LYS A 21 7.64 -25.67 3.19
C LYS A 21 7.39 -24.69 2.05
N PHE A 22 7.27 -23.41 2.36
CA PHE A 22 7.04 -22.35 1.36
C PHE A 22 8.10 -22.35 0.23
N GLN A 23 9.35 -22.74 0.53
CA GLN A 23 10.43 -22.85 -0.45
C GLN A 23 10.15 -23.85 -1.59
N LEU A 24 9.22 -24.78 -1.43
CA LEU A 24 8.87 -25.71 -2.52
C LEU A 24 8.19 -25.02 -3.70
N LEU A 25 7.69 -23.81 -3.54
CA LEU A 25 7.16 -23.02 -4.65
C LEU A 25 8.18 -22.69 -5.73
N ARG A 26 9.49 -22.77 -5.40
CA ARG A 26 10.60 -22.60 -6.37
C ARG A 26 10.52 -23.58 -7.55
N SER A 27 9.95 -24.76 -7.33
CA SER A 27 9.79 -25.78 -8.38
C SER A 27 8.67 -25.46 -9.39
N LEU A 28 7.98 -24.31 -9.23
CA LEU A 28 6.85 -23.92 -10.05
C LEU A 28 7.19 -22.70 -10.94
N PRO A 29 7.92 -22.91 -12.06
CA PRO A 29 8.45 -21.81 -12.87
C PRO A 29 7.38 -20.95 -13.54
N ASN A 30 6.18 -21.49 -13.71
CA ASN A 30 5.06 -20.79 -14.37
C ASN A 30 4.12 -20.06 -13.39
N LEU A 31 4.47 -20.02 -12.10
CA LEU A 31 3.64 -19.42 -11.07
C LEU A 31 3.59 -17.90 -11.22
N THR A 32 2.41 -17.37 -11.50
CA THR A 32 2.18 -15.94 -11.75
C THR A 32 1.45 -15.22 -10.62
N ARG A 33 0.70 -15.96 -9.79
CA ARG A 33 -0.08 -15.39 -8.68
C ARG A 33 -0.01 -16.28 -7.46
N ILE A 34 0.23 -15.65 -6.31
CA ILE A 34 0.18 -16.28 -4.99
C ILE A 34 -0.81 -15.49 -4.14
N ARG A 35 -1.73 -16.20 -3.49
CA ARG A 35 -2.61 -15.67 -2.45
C ARG A 35 -2.49 -16.55 -1.22
N LEU A 36 -2.13 -15.97 -0.10
CA LEU A 36 -1.97 -16.63 1.19
C LEU A 36 -2.91 -15.98 2.19
N GLU A 37 -3.63 -16.79 2.94
CA GLU A 37 -4.63 -16.34 3.90
C GLU A 37 -4.48 -17.08 5.23
N LYS A 38 -4.35 -16.31 6.32
CA LYS A 38 -4.22 -16.82 7.69
C LYS A 38 -3.09 -17.82 7.86
N VAL A 39 -1.92 -17.52 7.29
CA VAL A 39 -0.72 -18.35 7.43
C VAL A 39 0.43 -17.53 8.01
N SER A 40 1.31 -18.20 8.75
CA SER A 40 2.59 -17.64 9.19
C SER A 40 3.68 -18.06 8.22
N ILE A 41 4.46 -17.09 7.72
CA ILE A 41 5.49 -17.32 6.72
C ILE A 41 6.83 -16.94 7.33
N PRO A 42 7.66 -17.91 7.73
CA PRO A 42 8.90 -17.62 8.44
C PRO A 42 9.99 -17.00 7.56
N SER A 43 9.93 -17.17 6.23
CA SER A 43 10.90 -16.60 5.30
C SER A 43 10.30 -16.41 3.92
N LEU A 44 9.73 -15.24 3.69
CA LEU A 44 9.10 -14.89 2.42
C LEU A 44 10.14 -14.53 1.35
N CYS A 45 11.11 -13.68 1.71
CA CYS A 45 12.06 -13.12 0.77
C CYS A 45 12.87 -14.18 0.03
N ASN A 46 13.50 -15.11 0.75
CA ASN A 46 14.36 -16.13 0.18
C ASN A 46 13.67 -17.06 -0.83
N THR A 47 12.34 -17.12 -0.80
CA THR A 47 11.55 -17.95 -1.73
C THR A 47 11.00 -17.15 -2.89
N ILE A 48 10.46 -15.97 -2.62
CA ILE A 48 9.82 -15.14 -3.64
C ILE A 48 10.81 -14.68 -4.70
N VAL A 49 12.03 -14.33 -4.32
CA VAL A 49 13.06 -13.85 -5.26
C VAL A 49 13.38 -14.86 -6.37
N LEU A 50 13.04 -16.12 -6.20
CA LEU A 50 13.26 -17.17 -7.20
C LEU A 50 12.04 -17.41 -8.11
N LEU A 51 10.92 -16.72 -7.88
CA LEU A 51 9.69 -16.85 -8.65
C LEU A 51 9.63 -15.81 -9.78
N ARG A 52 10.51 -15.94 -10.75
CA ARG A 52 10.67 -14.97 -11.86
C ARG A 52 9.41 -14.68 -12.66
N SER A 53 8.45 -15.61 -12.71
CA SER A 53 7.17 -15.42 -13.40
C SER A 53 6.10 -14.76 -12.55
N LEU A 54 6.38 -14.51 -11.27
CA LEU A 54 5.41 -13.95 -10.32
C LEU A 54 5.02 -12.53 -10.72
N LYS A 55 3.72 -12.29 -10.88
CA LYS A 55 3.11 -10.99 -11.23
C LYS A 55 2.33 -10.37 -10.08
N LYS A 56 1.78 -11.20 -9.21
CA LYS A 56 0.95 -10.75 -8.09
C LYS A 56 1.18 -11.59 -6.85
N LEU A 57 1.38 -10.90 -5.72
CA LEU A 57 1.42 -11.45 -4.38
C LEU A 57 0.30 -10.85 -3.55
N SER A 58 -0.48 -11.68 -2.85
CA SER A 58 -1.53 -11.22 -1.93
C SER A 58 -1.42 -11.96 -0.61
N LEU A 59 -1.35 -11.22 0.49
CA LEU A 59 -1.25 -11.70 1.86
C LEU A 59 -2.45 -11.15 2.63
N PHE A 60 -3.26 -12.02 3.22
CA PHE A 60 -4.44 -11.65 3.98
C PHE A 60 -4.42 -12.32 5.36
N MET A 61 -4.44 -11.50 6.41
CA MET A 61 -4.37 -11.98 7.81
C MET A 61 -3.17 -12.91 8.07
N CYS A 62 -2.05 -12.68 7.37
CA CYS A 62 -0.83 -13.47 7.53
C CYS A 62 0.05 -12.88 8.64
N ASN A 63 0.82 -13.76 9.31
CA ASN A 63 1.93 -13.34 10.15
C ASN A 63 3.20 -13.26 9.27
N ILE A 64 3.73 -12.06 9.12
CA ILE A 64 4.79 -11.76 8.15
C ILE A 64 5.97 -10.96 8.74
N ASP A 65 5.93 -10.60 10.02
CA ASP A 65 6.98 -9.82 10.67
C ASP A 65 8.35 -10.49 10.52
N GLN A 66 8.44 -11.78 10.81
CA GLN A 66 9.68 -12.56 10.62
C GLN A 66 9.97 -12.90 9.16
N ALA A 67 8.96 -12.85 8.29
CA ALA A 67 9.10 -13.18 6.87
C ALA A 67 9.99 -12.18 6.12
N PHE A 68 10.11 -10.99 6.66
CA PHE A 68 10.81 -9.85 6.08
C PHE A 68 12.21 -9.61 6.69
N GLY A 69 12.68 -10.53 7.57
CA GLY A 69 13.99 -10.40 8.20
C GLY A 69 15.12 -10.05 7.24
N ASN A 70 16.20 -9.50 7.77
CA ASN A 70 17.36 -8.97 7.07
C ASN A 70 17.91 -9.95 6.01
N SER A 71 17.37 -9.90 4.80
CA SER A 71 17.95 -10.60 3.66
C SER A 71 18.92 -9.68 2.95
N THR A 72 20.15 -10.13 2.80
CA THR A 72 21.21 -9.49 2.00
C THR A 72 21.02 -9.72 0.48
N ILE A 73 19.87 -10.26 0.07
CA ILE A 73 19.60 -10.62 -1.33
C ILE A 73 19.24 -9.35 -2.10
N GLN A 74 20.00 -9.06 -3.14
CA GLN A 74 19.63 -8.03 -4.11
C GLN A 74 18.44 -8.53 -4.94
N VAL A 75 17.30 -7.86 -4.78
CA VAL A 75 15.99 -8.26 -5.33
C VAL A 75 15.73 -7.64 -6.70
N SER A 76 16.48 -6.59 -7.07
CA SER A 76 16.28 -5.82 -8.31
C SER A 76 16.09 -6.68 -9.57
N ASP A 77 16.87 -7.78 -9.71
CA ASP A 77 16.82 -8.65 -10.88
C ASP A 77 16.01 -9.94 -10.65
N SER A 78 15.53 -10.14 -9.45
CA SER A 78 14.95 -11.41 -8.99
C SER A 78 13.45 -11.51 -9.25
N LEU A 79 12.75 -10.38 -9.29
CA LEU A 79 11.28 -10.30 -9.48
C LEU A 79 10.91 -9.42 -10.68
N PRO A 80 11.40 -9.73 -11.90
CA PRO A 80 11.27 -8.85 -13.07
C PRO A 80 9.82 -8.63 -13.52
N ASN A 81 8.89 -9.45 -13.05
CA ASN A 81 7.50 -9.43 -13.46
C ASN A 81 6.51 -9.08 -12.33
N LEU A 82 6.97 -8.84 -11.10
CA LEU A 82 6.09 -8.57 -9.97
C LEU A 82 5.52 -7.14 -10.06
N MET A 83 4.26 -7.03 -10.42
CA MET A 83 3.58 -5.77 -10.67
C MET A 83 2.59 -5.39 -9.56
N GLU A 84 2.14 -6.33 -8.75
CA GLU A 84 1.13 -6.06 -7.73
C GLU A 84 1.44 -6.80 -6.43
N ILE A 85 1.46 -6.04 -5.32
CA ILE A 85 1.55 -6.55 -3.95
C ILE A 85 0.35 -6.04 -3.17
N ASN A 86 -0.37 -6.94 -2.51
CA ASN A 86 -1.46 -6.64 -1.60
C ASN A 86 -1.15 -7.26 -0.23
N ILE A 87 -1.16 -6.46 0.81
CA ILE A 87 -0.98 -6.87 2.21
C ILE A 87 -2.19 -6.33 2.95
N ASP A 88 -3.01 -7.22 3.51
CA ASP A 88 -4.27 -6.83 4.13
C ASP A 88 -4.47 -7.56 5.47
N TYR A 89 -4.83 -6.82 6.51
CA TYR A 89 -5.00 -7.33 7.89
C TYR A 89 -3.77 -8.08 8.45
N CYS A 90 -2.55 -7.77 7.97
CA CYS A 90 -1.32 -8.32 8.57
C CYS A 90 -0.90 -7.44 9.76
N ASN A 91 -1.46 -7.77 10.94
CA ASN A 91 -1.36 -6.92 12.14
C ASN A 91 -0.03 -7.04 12.88
N ASP A 92 0.87 -7.92 12.44
CA ASP A 92 2.25 -8.01 12.92
C ASP A 92 3.23 -7.18 12.09
N LEU A 93 2.78 -6.58 10.98
CA LEU A 93 3.61 -5.76 10.10
C LEU A 93 3.98 -4.43 10.80
N MET A 94 5.20 -4.35 11.32
CA MET A 94 5.73 -3.17 12.00
C MET A 94 6.62 -2.31 11.08
N GLU A 95 7.18 -2.90 10.03
CA GLU A 95 7.97 -2.19 9.01
C GLU A 95 7.82 -2.85 7.63
N LEU A 96 8.00 -2.07 6.57
CA LEU A 96 8.12 -2.62 5.22
C LEU A 96 9.57 -3.05 4.97
N PRO A 97 9.78 -4.26 4.42
CA PRO A 97 11.12 -4.73 4.14
C PRO A 97 11.79 -3.89 3.06
N GLY A 98 13.08 -3.61 3.23
CA GLY A 98 13.86 -2.82 2.27
C GLY A 98 13.82 -3.38 0.85
N TRP A 99 13.82 -4.72 0.69
CA TRP A 99 13.75 -5.38 -0.62
C TRP A 99 12.48 -5.03 -1.42
N LEU A 100 11.35 -4.74 -0.75
CA LEU A 100 10.12 -4.37 -1.42
C LEU A 100 10.30 -3.09 -2.24
N CYS A 101 11.10 -2.16 -1.73
CA CYS A 101 11.42 -0.90 -2.40
C CYS A 101 12.40 -1.07 -3.58
N GLU A 102 12.92 -2.27 -3.79
CA GLU A 102 13.79 -2.63 -4.91
C GLU A 102 13.04 -3.35 -6.04
N VAL A 103 11.75 -3.62 -5.86
CA VAL A 103 10.89 -4.24 -6.89
C VAL A 103 10.49 -3.19 -7.93
N LEU A 104 11.42 -2.83 -8.80
CA LEU A 104 11.25 -1.74 -9.77
C LEU A 104 10.06 -1.88 -10.72
N PRO A 105 9.61 -3.11 -11.14
CA PRO A 105 8.43 -3.27 -11.98
C PRO A 105 7.10 -3.05 -11.26
N LEU A 106 7.10 -2.82 -9.93
CA LEU A 106 5.89 -2.71 -9.15
C LEU A 106 5.03 -1.52 -9.57
N LYS A 107 3.78 -1.81 -9.91
CA LYS A 107 2.77 -0.84 -10.32
C LYS A 107 1.73 -0.56 -9.25
N LYS A 108 1.42 -1.57 -8.43
CA LYS A 108 0.36 -1.46 -7.43
C LYS A 108 0.83 -2.02 -6.09
N LEU A 109 0.89 -1.14 -5.11
CA LEU A 109 1.15 -1.49 -3.71
C LEU A 109 -0.09 -1.13 -2.89
N ARG A 110 -0.69 -2.13 -2.26
CA ARG A 110 -1.80 -1.95 -1.33
C ARG A 110 -1.43 -2.56 0.00
N ILE A 111 -1.46 -1.74 1.03
CA ILE A 111 -1.27 -2.12 2.42
C ILE A 111 -2.50 -1.58 3.14
N THR A 112 -3.39 -2.48 3.52
CA THR A 112 -4.69 -2.09 4.08
C THR A 112 -4.92 -2.79 5.42
N ASN A 113 -5.56 -2.10 6.35
CA ASN A 113 -5.87 -2.64 7.69
C ASN A 113 -4.63 -3.19 8.45
N CYS A 114 -3.42 -2.66 8.15
CA CYS A 114 -2.19 -3.01 8.85
C CYS A 114 -1.93 -1.98 9.95
N HIS A 115 -2.57 -2.19 11.10
CA HIS A 115 -2.69 -1.17 12.13
C HIS A 115 -1.38 -0.83 12.84
N LYS A 116 -0.38 -1.72 12.85
CA LYS A 116 0.90 -1.52 13.53
C LYS A 116 2.02 -0.95 12.66
N LEU A 117 1.73 -0.58 11.41
CA LEU A 117 2.72 0.03 10.51
C LEU A 117 2.86 1.53 10.82
N PRO A 118 3.94 2.01 11.46
CA PRO A 118 4.06 3.40 11.88
C PRO A 118 4.58 4.32 10.77
N LEU A 119 5.43 3.81 9.87
CA LEU A 119 6.11 4.58 8.83
C LEU A 119 6.30 3.75 7.56
N LEU A 120 6.40 4.43 6.43
CA LEU A 120 6.95 3.86 5.21
C LEU A 120 8.46 4.17 5.13
N PRO A 121 9.30 3.27 4.57
CA PRO A 121 10.72 3.55 4.40
C PRO A 121 10.96 4.66 3.38
N GLU A 122 11.99 5.49 3.57
CA GLU A 122 12.40 6.51 2.59
C GLU A 122 12.69 5.90 1.20
N ARG A 123 13.16 4.65 1.13
CA ARG A 123 13.39 3.96 -0.14
C ARG A 123 12.12 3.71 -0.96
N ILE A 124 10.91 3.97 -0.43
CA ILE A 124 9.66 3.82 -1.21
C ILE A 124 9.67 4.65 -2.49
N GLY A 125 10.39 5.78 -2.49
CA GLY A 125 10.59 6.62 -3.66
C GLY A 125 11.31 5.94 -4.84
N ASN A 126 11.97 4.79 -4.63
CA ASN A 126 12.62 4.02 -5.69
C ASN A 126 11.62 3.32 -6.61
N LEU A 127 10.38 3.15 -6.17
CA LEU A 127 9.32 2.49 -6.94
C LEU A 127 8.76 3.41 -8.04
N THR A 128 9.61 3.93 -8.90
CA THR A 128 9.26 4.94 -9.91
C THR A 128 8.21 4.51 -10.93
N ASN A 129 7.90 3.22 -11.03
CA ASN A 129 6.83 2.67 -11.86
C ASN A 129 5.50 2.53 -11.10
N LEU A 130 5.43 2.93 -9.83
CA LEU A 130 4.22 2.77 -9.02
C LEU A 130 3.11 3.70 -9.53
N GLU A 131 1.98 3.10 -9.88
CA GLU A 131 0.77 3.78 -10.37
C GLU A 131 -0.30 3.93 -9.27
N VAL A 132 -0.33 2.97 -8.32
CA VAL A 132 -1.32 2.95 -7.23
C VAL A 132 -0.63 2.66 -5.90
N LEU A 133 -0.79 3.57 -4.95
CA LEU A 133 -0.40 3.40 -3.55
C LEU A 133 -1.65 3.52 -2.67
N ARG A 134 -2.04 2.43 -2.00
CA ARG A 134 -3.14 2.43 -1.03
C ARG A 134 -2.63 2.00 0.33
N LEU A 135 -2.87 2.85 1.32
CA LEU A 135 -2.46 2.67 2.72
C LEU A 135 -3.68 2.75 3.66
N LYS A 136 -4.84 2.36 3.13
CA LYS A 136 -6.13 2.53 3.82
C LYS A 136 -6.15 1.82 5.16
N SER A 137 -6.66 2.50 6.20
CA SER A 137 -6.83 1.96 7.56
C SER A 137 -5.52 1.50 8.22
N CYS A 138 -4.36 2.09 7.85
CA CYS A 138 -3.11 1.95 8.58
C CYS A 138 -3.08 2.97 9.72
N THR A 139 -3.71 2.64 10.84
CA THR A 139 -4.09 3.62 11.87
C THR A 139 -2.90 4.23 12.61
N GLU A 140 -1.77 3.51 12.74
CA GLU A 140 -0.54 4.04 13.37
C GLU A 140 0.37 4.79 12.38
N LEU A 141 0.08 4.73 11.07
CA LEU A 141 0.89 5.45 10.08
C LEU A 141 0.84 6.96 10.34
N SER A 142 1.97 7.53 10.75
CA SER A 142 2.05 8.91 11.25
C SER A 142 2.37 9.94 10.17
N GLU A 143 3.11 9.55 9.14
CA GLU A 143 3.46 10.42 8.01
C GLU A 143 3.82 9.61 6.75
N LEU A 144 3.81 10.29 5.62
CA LEU A 144 4.38 9.80 4.36
C LEU A 144 5.80 10.36 4.22
N PRO A 145 6.79 9.57 3.74
CA PRO A 145 8.16 10.05 3.56
C PRO A 145 8.27 11.07 2.44
N GLU A 146 9.23 11.98 2.53
CA GLU A 146 9.47 13.00 1.48
C GLU A 146 9.89 12.38 0.13
N SER A 147 10.44 11.18 0.14
CA SER A 147 10.82 10.46 -1.08
C SER A 147 9.62 10.09 -1.97
N ILE A 148 8.39 10.13 -1.47
CA ILE A 148 7.17 9.88 -2.26
C ILE A 148 7.09 10.79 -3.49
N LYS A 149 7.70 11.97 -3.42
CA LYS A 149 7.84 12.93 -4.54
C LYS A 149 8.43 12.32 -5.81
N SER A 150 9.21 11.24 -5.70
CA SER A 150 9.85 10.55 -6.83
C SER A 150 8.92 9.58 -7.57
N LEU A 151 7.71 9.35 -7.07
CA LEU A 151 6.72 8.45 -7.67
C LEU A 151 5.96 9.17 -8.80
N HIS A 152 6.66 9.59 -9.85
CA HIS A 152 6.09 10.44 -10.91
C HIS A 152 4.96 9.78 -11.71
N LYS A 153 4.81 8.44 -11.68
CA LYS A 153 3.73 7.70 -12.34
C LYS A 153 2.54 7.44 -11.41
N LEU A 154 2.60 7.87 -10.15
CA LEU A 154 1.54 7.63 -9.19
C LEU A 154 0.28 8.37 -9.60
N SER A 155 -0.77 7.63 -9.93
CA SER A 155 -2.08 8.15 -10.35
C SER A 155 -3.12 8.12 -9.22
N ILE A 156 -3.00 7.15 -8.30
CA ILE A 156 -3.92 7.01 -7.16
C ILE A 156 -3.12 6.92 -5.87
N LEU A 157 -3.40 7.85 -4.95
CA LEU A 157 -2.95 7.81 -3.56
C LEU A 157 -4.15 7.69 -2.64
N ASP A 158 -4.17 6.67 -1.78
CA ASP A 158 -5.25 6.46 -0.82
C ASP A 158 -4.67 6.25 0.58
N ILE A 159 -4.92 7.22 1.45
CA ILE A 159 -4.54 7.22 2.87
C ILE A 159 -5.78 7.28 3.77
N SER A 160 -6.94 6.90 3.25
CA SER A 160 -8.20 6.92 4.02
C SER A 160 -8.09 6.11 5.29
N ASP A 161 -8.71 6.59 6.35
CA ASP A 161 -8.73 5.96 7.68
C ASP A 161 -7.33 5.81 8.33
N CYS A 162 -6.31 6.56 7.86
CA CYS A 162 -5.00 6.67 8.52
C CYS A 162 -5.07 7.74 9.61
N LEU A 163 -5.49 7.33 10.79
CA LEU A 163 -5.87 8.24 11.89
C LEU A 163 -4.70 9.07 12.43
N SER A 164 -3.47 8.57 12.31
CA SER A 164 -2.26 9.20 12.87
C SER A 164 -1.55 10.16 11.93
N ILE A 165 -1.85 10.17 10.62
CA ILE A 165 -1.23 11.10 9.69
C ILE A 165 -1.60 12.54 10.07
N CYS A 166 -0.57 13.36 10.39
CA CYS A 166 -0.76 14.73 10.83
C CYS A 166 -0.34 15.79 9.80
N LYS A 167 0.46 15.42 8.80
CA LYS A 167 0.94 16.30 7.72
C LYS A 167 1.16 15.52 6.43
N LEU A 168 1.08 16.22 5.31
CA LEU A 168 1.53 15.71 4.00
C LEU A 168 2.97 16.14 3.74
N PRO A 169 3.74 15.40 2.92
CA PRO A 169 5.08 15.78 2.49
C PRO A 169 5.10 17.16 1.83
N LYS A 170 6.14 17.96 2.10
CA LYS A 170 6.26 19.33 1.55
C LYS A 170 6.23 19.35 0.02
N HIS A 171 6.78 18.32 -0.63
CA HIS A 171 6.90 18.22 -2.08
C HIS A 171 5.89 17.27 -2.71
N ILE A 172 4.72 17.06 -2.08
CA ILE A 172 3.66 16.18 -2.61
C ILE A 172 3.20 16.57 -4.01
N GLY A 173 3.31 17.87 -4.36
CA GLY A 173 3.00 18.40 -5.68
C GLY A 173 3.83 17.81 -6.82
N LYS A 174 4.98 17.20 -6.54
CA LYS A 174 5.80 16.50 -7.54
C LYS A 174 5.18 15.20 -8.05
N LEU A 175 4.06 14.78 -7.50
CA LEU A 175 3.27 13.65 -8.01
C LEU A 175 2.46 14.10 -9.25
N HIS A 176 3.13 14.50 -10.31
CA HIS A 176 2.50 15.15 -11.48
C HIS A 176 1.45 14.29 -12.19
N SER A 177 1.49 12.95 -12.04
CA SER A 177 0.48 12.05 -12.62
C SER A 177 -0.70 11.78 -11.70
N LEU A 178 -0.74 12.37 -10.50
CA LEU A 178 -1.80 12.09 -9.52
C LEU A 178 -3.14 12.60 -10.01
N THR A 179 -4.09 11.68 -10.18
CA THR A 179 -5.47 11.95 -10.63
C THR A 179 -6.49 11.80 -9.51
N GLU A 180 -6.21 10.91 -8.55
CA GLU A 180 -7.10 10.64 -7.42
C GLU A 180 -6.35 10.64 -6.10
N PHE A 181 -6.87 11.39 -5.13
CA PHE A 181 -6.35 11.42 -3.77
C PHE A 181 -7.48 11.16 -2.77
N HIS A 182 -7.36 10.06 -2.02
CA HIS A 182 -8.33 9.67 -1.00
C HIS A 182 -7.72 9.89 0.38
N MET A 183 -8.39 10.67 1.23
CA MET A 183 -7.92 11.05 2.57
C MET A 183 -9.09 11.16 3.58
N LYS A 184 -10.12 10.32 3.41
CA LYS A 184 -11.25 10.25 4.33
C LYS A 184 -10.77 9.83 5.73
N GLU A 185 -11.31 10.45 6.78
CA GLU A 185 -11.04 10.11 8.19
C GLU A 185 -9.55 10.18 8.59
N CYS A 186 -8.75 11.04 7.95
CA CYS A 186 -7.40 11.37 8.42
C CYS A 186 -7.48 12.37 9.57
N LEU A 187 -7.91 11.92 10.77
CA LEU A 187 -8.38 12.79 11.85
C LEU A 187 -7.35 13.77 12.39
N ARG A 188 -6.06 13.43 12.32
CA ARG A 188 -4.97 14.31 12.77
C ARG A 188 -4.48 15.28 11.70
N LEU A 189 -4.88 15.11 10.44
CA LEU A 189 -4.53 16.03 9.36
C LEU A 189 -5.45 17.25 9.43
N ARG A 190 -5.07 18.21 10.27
CA ARG A 190 -5.84 19.45 10.56
C ARG A 190 -5.16 20.72 10.07
N ASN A 191 -3.85 20.62 9.76
CA ASN A 191 -3.04 21.75 9.31
C ASN A 191 -3.27 22.05 7.82
N GLN A 192 -2.86 23.23 7.39
CA GLN A 192 -2.87 23.60 5.98
C GLN A 192 -2.13 22.58 5.12
N LEU A 193 -2.67 22.32 3.93
CA LEU A 193 -1.99 21.51 2.93
C LEU A 193 -0.73 22.22 2.44
N PRO A 194 0.32 21.49 2.04
CA PRO A 194 1.52 22.09 1.49
C PRO A 194 1.21 22.95 0.24
N GLN A 195 1.89 24.08 0.09
CA GLN A 195 1.71 24.97 -1.07
C GLN A 195 1.96 24.24 -2.41
N SER A 196 2.83 23.23 -2.42
CA SER A 196 3.10 22.41 -3.61
C SER A 196 1.88 21.67 -4.17
N ILE A 197 0.76 21.59 -3.43
CA ILE A 197 -0.52 21.04 -3.94
C ILE A 197 -0.92 21.72 -5.26
N THR A 198 -0.60 23.02 -5.44
CA THR A 198 -0.87 23.76 -6.69
C THR A 198 -0.19 23.17 -7.91
N GLU A 199 0.85 22.34 -7.74
CA GLU A 199 1.57 21.67 -8.82
C GLU A 199 0.85 20.41 -9.34
N LEU A 200 -0.17 19.92 -8.63
CA LEU A 200 -0.95 18.71 -8.98
C LEU A 200 -1.97 18.97 -10.10
N GLN A 201 -1.52 19.45 -11.24
CA GLN A 201 -2.38 19.89 -12.35
C GLN A 201 -3.23 18.76 -12.98
N GLN A 202 -2.88 17.49 -12.75
CA GLN A 202 -3.65 16.33 -13.21
C GLN A 202 -4.68 15.84 -12.18
N LEU A 203 -4.72 16.44 -10.97
CA LEU A 203 -5.62 16.01 -9.91
C LEU A 203 -7.07 16.33 -10.27
N LYS A 204 -7.87 15.26 -10.41
CA LYS A 204 -9.30 15.33 -10.80
C LYS A 204 -10.25 15.09 -9.65
N LEU A 205 -9.84 14.23 -8.72
CA LEU A 205 -10.71 13.78 -7.63
C LEU A 205 -9.98 13.76 -6.30
N VAL A 206 -10.53 14.46 -5.33
CA VAL A 206 -10.21 14.27 -3.92
C VAL A 206 -11.43 13.70 -3.21
N VAL A 207 -11.24 12.63 -2.45
CA VAL A 207 -12.28 12.05 -1.59
C VAL A 207 -11.87 12.23 -0.14
N CYS A 208 -12.66 12.97 0.63
CA CYS A 208 -12.38 13.29 2.03
C CYS A 208 -13.69 13.40 2.83
N ASP A 209 -13.58 13.63 4.11
CA ASP A 209 -14.68 14.04 4.96
C ASP A 209 -14.90 15.57 4.91
N GLU A 210 -15.95 16.06 5.55
CA GLU A 210 -16.36 17.46 5.53
C GLU A 210 -15.28 18.41 6.10
N GLU A 211 -14.59 18.01 7.18
CA GLU A 211 -13.56 18.83 7.80
C GLU A 211 -12.33 18.98 6.88
N ARG A 212 -11.91 17.91 6.21
CA ARG A 212 -10.77 17.93 5.30
C ARG A 212 -11.11 18.60 3.97
N ALA A 213 -12.39 18.60 3.57
CA ALA A 213 -12.82 19.35 2.39
C ALA A 213 -12.50 20.84 2.50
N LYS A 214 -12.58 21.43 3.70
CA LYS A 214 -12.22 22.83 3.96
C LYS A 214 -10.74 23.14 3.66
N LEU A 215 -9.85 22.16 3.82
CA LEU A 215 -8.42 22.32 3.52
C LEU A 215 -8.15 22.52 2.03
N TRP A 216 -9.08 22.08 1.16
CA TRP A 216 -8.97 22.19 -0.28
C TRP A 216 -9.56 23.48 -0.86
N GLU A 217 -10.33 24.25 -0.08
CA GLU A 217 -10.97 25.49 -0.55
C GLU A 217 -9.96 26.47 -1.19
N PRO A 218 -8.76 26.73 -0.60
CA PRO A 218 -7.79 27.66 -1.19
C PRO A 218 -7.24 27.21 -2.52
N PHE A 219 -7.34 25.90 -2.87
CA PHE A 219 -6.75 25.31 -4.05
C PHE A 219 -7.75 25.08 -5.19
N LYS A 220 -9.06 25.21 -4.96
CA LYS A 220 -10.11 24.94 -5.96
C LYS A 220 -9.98 25.84 -7.20
N GLU A 221 -9.65 27.11 -6.99
CA GLU A 221 -9.47 28.06 -8.10
C GLU A 221 -8.18 27.80 -8.89
N LEU A 222 -7.14 27.25 -8.24
CA LEU A 222 -5.83 27.00 -8.82
C LEU A 222 -5.77 25.64 -9.55
N LEU A 223 -6.68 24.72 -9.24
CA LEU A 223 -6.76 23.37 -9.79
C LEU A 223 -8.09 23.23 -10.56
N SER A 224 -8.13 23.75 -11.79
CA SER A 224 -9.34 23.90 -12.60
C SER A 224 -10.18 22.62 -12.81
N ASN A 225 -9.54 21.43 -12.75
CA ASN A 225 -10.20 20.15 -12.94
C ASN A 225 -10.56 19.44 -11.63
N LEU A 226 -10.28 20.07 -10.47
CA LEU A 226 -10.43 19.44 -9.18
C LEU A 226 -11.90 19.32 -8.76
N LYS A 227 -12.32 18.10 -8.49
CA LYS A 227 -13.59 17.79 -7.81
C LYS A 227 -13.31 17.25 -6.42
N VAL A 228 -13.76 17.96 -5.40
CA VAL A 228 -13.72 17.49 -4.00
C VAL A 228 -15.03 16.80 -3.68
N LYS A 229 -14.98 15.49 -3.42
CA LYS A 229 -16.12 14.66 -3.05
C LYS A 229 -16.10 14.43 -1.55
N VAL A 230 -17.10 14.96 -0.85
CA VAL A 230 -17.31 14.66 0.56
C VAL A 230 -17.96 13.30 0.69
N ALA A 231 -17.26 12.36 1.32
CA ALA A 231 -17.82 11.04 1.62
C ALA A 231 -18.85 11.16 2.74
N LYS A 232 -20.02 10.56 2.55
CA LYS A 232 -21.01 10.45 3.63
C LYS A 232 -20.41 9.63 4.78
N LYS A 233 -20.70 10.04 6.01
CA LYS A 233 -20.45 9.18 7.18
C LYS A 233 -21.36 7.97 7.05
N ASP A 234 -20.79 6.79 6.82
CA ASP A 234 -21.52 5.54 6.92
C ASP A 234 -21.72 5.21 8.40
N ILE A 235 -22.67 5.87 9.04
CA ILE A 235 -23.13 5.49 10.37
C ILE A 235 -24.02 4.25 10.15
N ASN A 236 -23.41 3.09 10.11
CA ASN A 236 -24.14 1.83 10.07
C ASN A 236 -24.66 1.52 11.48
N LEU A 237 -25.88 1.96 11.77
CA LEU A 237 -26.57 1.70 13.06
C LEU A 237 -27.34 0.39 13.05
N ASN A 238 -27.16 -0.48 12.04
CA ASN A 238 -27.90 -1.74 11.92
C ASN A 238 -27.65 -2.75 13.07
N TRP A 239 -26.64 -2.50 13.91
CA TRP A 239 -26.33 -3.29 15.11
C TRP A 239 -27.09 -2.82 16.36
N LEU A 240 -27.76 -1.65 16.31
CA LEU A 240 -28.63 -1.22 17.41
C LEU A 240 -29.94 -2.04 17.38
N PRO A 241 -30.31 -2.70 18.48
CA PRO A 241 -31.62 -3.34 18.57
C PRO A 241 -32.71 -2.26 18.40
N LYS A 242 -33.68 -2.59 17.54
CA LYS A 242 -34.91 -1.78 17.38
C LYS A 242 -35.80 -1.95 18.57
#